data_76cbe2e39fe326e23e27f95724b5f6cb
#
_entry.id   76cbe2e39fe326e23e27f95724b5f6cb
#
_cell.length_a   1.000
_cell.length_b   1.000
_cell.length_c   1.000
_cell.angle_alpha   90.00
_cell.angle_beta   90.00
_cell.angle_gamma   90.00
#
_symmetry.space_group_name_H-M   'P 1'
#
loop_
_entity.id
_entity.type
_entity.pdbx_description
1 polymer ?
#
loop_
_entity_poly.entity_id
_entity_poly.type
_entity_poly.pdbx_seq_one_letter_code
_entity_poly.pdbx_strand_id
1 'polypeptide(L)'
;PAILLGLMLLGSAYGTISSYVHLEMDGQLPSALRFYETVFALAAGGWWFYLLAMLVFYFSDSFASDSRDNAMLFWKSMPQSDLKILMSKVTAALTIFPTAILLAMAISGILAYLPAFTAGNVLSTFSPPNLAETISAWAQIMSVAIVHIAIGLLWYLPFLAWVGLLSTLFKRWGIPLAVLIPVVSGLFESFVSRTGGPRGGYILDFLRRRLELEFDGLDLQMIW
;
A
#
# COMPACT_ATOMS: atom_id res chain seq x y z
N PRO A 1 -7.06 -10.17 10.78
CA PRO A 1 -6.16 -10.33 9.64
C PRO A 1 -6.62 -11.44 8.69
N ALA A 2 -6.92 -12.67 9.21
CA ALA A 2 -7.31 -13.81 8.37
C ALA A 2 -8.61 -13.58 7.57
N ILE A 3 -9.60 -12.90 8.15
CA ILE A 3 -10.86 -12.56 7.47
C ILE A 3 -10.63 -11.56 6.35
N LEU A 4 -9.77 -10.54 6.58
CA LEU A 4 -9.39 -9.56 5.56
C LEU A 4 -8.63 -10.22 4.41
N LEU A 5 -7.72 -11.14 4.72
CA LEU A 5 -6.98 -11.93 3.74
C LEU A 5 -7.94 -12.80 2.90
N GLY A 6 -8.90 -13.47 3.55
CA GLY A 6 -9.94 -14.23 2.87
C GLY A 6 -10.83 -13.37 1.97
N LEU A 7 -11.26 -12.19 2.44
CA LEU A 7 -12.08 -11.26 1.66
C LEU A 7 -11.31 -10.66 0.47
N MET A 8 -10.02 -10.31 0.65
CA MET A 8 -9.18 -9.82 -0.44
C MET A 8 -8.94 -10.89 -1.50
N LEU A 9 -8.67 -12.14 -1.10
CA LEU A 9 -8.49 -13.26 -2.04
C LEU A 9 -9.80 -13.58 -2.78
N LEU A 10 -10.93 -13.60 -2.09
CA LEU A 10 -12.25 -13.84 -2.71
C LEU A 10 -12.63 -12.68 -3.64
N GLY A 11 -12.42 -11.43 -3.22
CA GLY A 11 -12.71 -10.25 -4.04
C GLY A 11 -11.82 -10.17 -5.28
N SER A 12 -10.53 -10.45 -5.15
CA SER A 12 -9.60 -10.49 -6.29
C SER A 12 -9.92 -11.64 -7.22
N ALA A 13 -10.20 -12.83 -6.70
CA ALA A 13 -10.59 -13.99 -7.52
C ALA A 13 -11.90 -13.74 -8.27
N TYR A 14 -12.92 -13.13 -7.61
CA TYR A 14 -14.18 -12.81 -8.27
C TYR A 14 -14.02 -11.74 -9.38
N GLY A 15 -13.32 -10.67 -9.10
CA GLY A 15 -13.02 -9.60 -10.07
C GLY A 15 -12.23 -10.14 -11.26
N THR A 16 -11.28 -11.03 -11.01
CA THR A 16 -10.46 -11.65 -12.05
C THR A 16 -11.29 -12.62 -12.88
N ILE A 17 -12.09 -13.49 -12.27
CA ILE A 17 -13.00 -14.41 -13.00
C ILE A 17 -13.94 -13.62 -13.90
N SER A 18 -14.52 -12.52 -13.43
CA SER A 18 -15.39 -11.66 -14.24
C SER A 18 -14.64 -11.05 -15.43
N SER A 19 -13.42 -10.58 -15.23
CA SER A 19 -12.57 -10.03 -16.31
C SER A 19 -12.19 -11.11 -17.32
N TYR A 20 -11.88 -12.33 -16.87
CA TYR A 20 -11.54 -13.45 -17.75
C TYR A 20 -12.73 -13.92 -18.59
N VAL A 21 -13.92 -13.96 -18.01
CA VAL A 21 -15.14 -14.28 -18.76
C VAL A 21 -15.38 -13.27 -19.89
N HIS A 22 -15.11 -11.97 -19.63
CA HIS A 22 -15.19 -10.96 -20.69
C HIS A 22 -14.09 -11.10 -21.75
N LEU A 23 -12.86 -11.45 -21.37
CA LEU A 23 -11.75 -11.65 -22.30
C LEU A 23 -11.92 -12.93 -23.16
N GLU A 24 -12.52 -13.98 -22.59
CA GLU A 24 -12.86 -15.21 -23.33
C GLU A 24 -13.89 -14.93 -24.46
N MET A 25 -14.80 -13.99 -24.22
CA MET A 25 -15.75 -13.52 -25.26
C MET A 25 -15.04 -12.72 -26.36
N ASP A 26 -13.85 -12.17 -26.10
CA ASP A 26 -13.06 -11.39 -27.08
C ASP A 26 -11.98 -12.24 -27.80
N GLY A 27 -11.95 -13.54 -27.56
CA GLY A 27 -11.11 -14.52 -28.30
C GLY A 27 -9.64 -14.60 -27.87
N GLN A 28 -9.24 -13.94 -26.79
CA GLN A 28 -7.91 -14.06 -26.21
C GLN A 28 -7.97 -14.92 -24.93
N LEU A 29 -7.58 -16.18 -25.03
CA LEU A 29 -7.53 -17.11 -23.89
C LEU A 29 -6.27 -16.85 -23.04
N PRO A 30 -6.39 -16.26 -21.85
CA PRO A 30 -5.26 -16.09 -20.94
C PRO A 30 -4.86 -17.45 -20.34
N SER A 31 -3.56 -17.69 -20.15
CA SER A 31 -3.07 -18.91 -19.50
C SER A 31 -3.40 -18.93 -18.01
N ALA A 32 -3.50 -20.12 -17.40
CA ALA A 32 -3.69 -20.26 -15.94
C ALA A 32 -2.58 -19.57 -15.13
N LEU A 33 -1.39 -19.44 -15.69
CA LEU A 33 -0.27 -18.70 -15.10
C LEU A 33 -0.58 -17.21 -15.02
N ARG A 34 -1.10 -16.60 -16.09
CA ARG A 34 -1.50 -15.18 -16.07
C ARG A 34 -2.63 -14.91 -15.07
N PHE A 35 -3.56 -15.85 -14.95
CA PHE A 35 -4.59 -15.77 -13.90
C PHE A 35 -3.94 -15.71 -12.51
N TYR A 36 -2.99 -16.60 -12.22
CA TYR A 36 -2.24 -16.60 -10.97
C TYR A 36 -1.53 -15.27 -10.72
N GLU A 37 -0.77 -14.78 -11.70
CA GLU A 37 -0.04 -13.51 -11.62
C GLU A 37 -0.96 -12.33 -11.33
N THR A 38 -2.10 -12.26 -12.03
CA THR A 38 -3.07 -11.17 -11.83
C THR A 38 -3.69 -11.21 -10.43
N VAL A 39 -4.12 -12.39 -9.96
CA VAL A 39 -4.68 -12.55 -8.61
C VAL A 39 -3.65 -12.18 -7.56
N PHE A 40 -2.41 -12.63 -7.73
CA PHE A 40 -1.36 -12.33 -6.77
C PHE A 40 -0.95 -10.84 -6.79
N ALA A 41 -0.83 -10.23 -7.96
CA ALA A 41 -0.53 -8.81 -8.09
C ALA A 41 -1.62 -7.93 -7.47
N LEU A 42 -2.89 -8.24 -7.68
CA LEU A 42 -4.01 -7.54 -7.03
C LEU A 42 -3.99 -7.70 -5.50
N ALA A 43 -3.70 -8.90 -5.00
CA ALA A 43 -3.55 -9.13 -3.58
C ALA A 43 -2.37 -8.34 -3.00
N ALA A 44 -1.23 -8.31 -3.70
CA ALA A 44 -0.06 -7.53 -3.29
C ALA A 44 -0.36 -6.02 -3.27
N GLY A 45 -1.06 -5.49 -4.27
CA GLY A 45 -1.55 -4.11 -4.28
C GLY A 45 -2.47 -3.81 -3.10
N GLY A 46 -3.41 -4.71 -2.79
CA GLY A 46 -4.28 -4.59 -1.62
C GLY A 46 -3.50 -4.54 -0.30
N TRP A 47 -2.48 -5.38 -0.13
CA TRP A 47 -1.60 -5.37 1.03
C TRP A 47 -0.78 -4.09 1.13
N TRP A 48 -0.35 -3.51 0.00
CA TRP A 48 0.32 -2.22 -0.03
C TRP A 48 -0.57 -1.10 0.51
N PHE A 49 -1.81 -0.99 0.04
CA PHE A 49 -2.76 -0.01 0.58
C PHE A 49 -3.05 -0.23 2.07
N TYR A 50 -3.16 -1.48 2.50
CA TYR A 50 -3.35 -1.81 3.91
C TYR A 50 -2.16 -1.37 4.75
N LEU A 51 -0.92 -1.56 4.27
CA LEU A 51 0.29 -1.09 4.93
C LEU A 51 0.28 0.43 5.13
N LEU A 52 -0.02 1.19 4.06
CA LEU A 52 -0.11 2.64 4.15
C LEU A 52 -1.16 3.10 5.16
N ALA A 53 -2.35 2.51 5.13
CA ALA A 53 -3.42 2.82 6.09
C ALA A 53 -2.97 2.52 7.53
N MET A 54 -2.40 1.36 7.79
CA MET A 54 -1.88 0.98 9.11
C MET A 54 -0.80 1.94 9.60
N LEU A 55 0.11 2.37 8.74
CA LEU A 55 1.15 3.34 9.10
C LEU A 55 0.55 4.71 9.43
N VAL A 56 -0.43 5.20 8.66
CA VAL A 56 -1.12 6.47 8.94
C VAL A 56 -1.79 6.41 10.32
N PHE A 57 -2.51 5.34 10.62
CA PHE A 57 -3.14 5.16 11.94
C PHE A 57 -2.11 5.04 13.06
N TYR A 58 -1.05 4.27 12.84
CA TYR A 58 0.02 4.12 13.82
C TYR A 58 0.72 5.45 14.13
N PHE A 59 1.11 6.22 13.11
CA PHE A 59 1.76 7.52 13.30
C PHE A 59 0.81 8.53 13.95
N SER A 60 -0.48 8.46 13.67
CA SER A 60 -1.47 9.31 14.32
C SER A 60 -1.65 8.96 15.80
N ASP A 61 -1.79 7.69 16.15
CA ASP A 61 -2.11 7.28 17.52
C ASP A 61 -0.87 7.22 18.42
N SER A 62 0.25 6.72 17.91
CA SER A 62 1.49 6.50 18.67
C SER A 62 2.05 7.78 19.33
N PHE A 63 1.84 8.94 18.70
CA PHE A 63 2.27 10.23 19.26
C PHE A 63 1.17 10.91 20.08
N ALA A 64 -0.09 10.76 19.68
CA ALA A 64 -1.22 11.32 20.41
C ALA A 64 -1.45 10.62 21.77
N SER A 65 -1.23 9.30 21.83
CA SER A 65 -1.42 8.53 23.07
C SER A 65 -0.45 8.94 24.17
N ASP A 66 0.83 9.18 23.85
CA ASP A 66 1.83 9.63 24.82
C ASP A 66 1.44 10.95 25.50
N SER A 67 0.84 11.85 24.72
CA SER A 67 0.35 13.13 25.24
C SER A 67 -0.91 12.99 26.08
N ARG A 68 -1.78 12.02 25.73
CA ARG A 68 -3.07 11.79 26.42
C ARG A 68 -2.87 11.08 27.77
N ASP A 69 -1.98 10.08 27.80
CA ASP A 69 -1.80 9.21 28.96
C ASP A 69 -0.75 9.72 29.95
N ASN A 70 -0.32 10.99 29.78
CA ASN A 70 0.78 11.61 30.57
C ASN A 70 2.08 10.78 30.60
N ALA A 71 2.24 9.86 29.66
CA ALA A 71 3.43 9.04 29.54
C ALA A 71 4.69 9.89 29.30
N MET A 72 4.53 11.11 28.79
CA MET A 72 5.60 12.10 28.67
C MET A 72 6.28 12.44 30.00
N LEU A 73 5.53 12.46 31.12
CA LEU A 73 6.12 12.71 32.46
C LEU A 73 7.01 11.53 32.90
N PHE A 74 6.58 10.31 32.59
CA PHE A 74 7.37 9.11 32.85
C PHE A 74 8.63 9.05 31.97
N TRP A 75 8.51 9.36 30.68
CA TRP A 75 9.65 9.39 29.76
C TRP A 75 10.68 10.44 30.14
N LYS A 76 10.24 11.61 30.61
CA LYS A 76 11.14 12.69 31.10
C LYS A 76 11.88 12.35 32.42
N SER A 77 11.38 11.38 33.16
CA SER A 77 12.10 10.89 34.37
C SER A 77 13.22 9.91 34.04
N MET A 78 13.26 9.39 32.79
CA MET A 78 14.32 8.51 32.33
C MET A 78 15.47 9.34 31.71
N PRO A 79 16.72 8.89 31.81
CA PRO A 79 17.89 9.57 31.23
C PRO A 79 17.99 9.25 29.71
N GLN A 80 16.91 9.41 28.98
CA GLN A 80 16.87 9.17 27.53
C GLN A 80 16.46 10.44 26.78
N SER A 81 17.10 10.70 25.63
CA SER A 81 16.74 11.84 24.78
C SER A 81 15.42 11.59 24.05
N ASP A 82 14.61 12.64 23.92
CA ASP A 82 13.33 12.61 23.17
C ASP A 82 13.51 12.11 21.74
N LEU A 83 14.65 12.45 21.12
CA LEU A 83 15.02 11.97 19.79
C LEU A 83 15.13 10.44 19.72
N LYS A 84 15.72 9.82 20.75
CA LYS A 84 15.87 8.35 20.79
C LYS A 84 14.53 7.64 20.89
N ILE A 85 13.60 8.20 21.68
CA ILE A 85 12.24 7.68 21.81
C ILE A 85 11.50 7.81 20.46
N LEU A 86 11.58 8.99 19.83
CA LEU A 86 10.99 9.23 18.52
C LEU A 86 11.53 8.25 17.48
N MET A 87 12.85 8.13 17.37
CA MET A 87 13.50 7.26 16.40
C MET A 87 13.18 5.79 16.63
N SER A 88 13.06 5.34 17.88
CA SER A 88 12.67 3.95 18.16
C SER A 88 11.25 3.63 17.66
N LYS A 89 10.29 4.55 17.81
CA LYS A 89 8.93 4.39 17.29
C LYS A 89 8.89 4.37 15.77
N VAL A 90 9.61 5.30 15.13
CA VAL A 90 9.70 5.36 13.67
C VAL A 90 10.35 4.11 13.11
N THR A 91 11.48 3.68 13.69
CA THR A 91 12.18 2.47 13.26
C THR A 91 11.31 1.23 13.45
N ALA A 92 10.62 1.11 14.59
CA ALA A 92 9.69 0.01 14.82
C ALA A 92 8.57 -0.03 13.76
N ALA A 93 7.99 1.14 13.44
CA ALA A 93 6.95 1.23 12.41
C ALA A 93 7.47 0.81 11.03
N LEU A 94 8.64 1.29 10.63
CA LEU A 94 9.23 1.03 9.31
C LEU A 94 9.85 -0.37 9.17
N THR A 95 9.98 -1.13 10.26
CA THR A 95 10.50 -2.51 10.22
C THR A 95 9.41 -3.54 10.46
N ILE A 96 8.65 -3.40 11.55
CA ILE A 96 7.67 -4.42 11.97
C ILE A 96 6.50 -4.51 10.99
N PHE A 97 5.89 -3.38 10.61
CA PHE A 97 4.73 -3.41 9.72
C PHE A 97 5.07 -3.89 8.32
N PRO A 98 6.12 -3.38 7.64
CA PRO A 98 6.48 -3.90 6.32
C PRO A 98 6.86 -5.38 6.34
N THR A 99 7.58 -5.83 7.36
CA THR A 99 7.95 -7.25 7.48
C THR A 99 6.71 -8.13 7.63
N ALA A 100 5.75 -7.73 8.48
CA ALA A 100 4.50 -8.47 8.65
C ALA A 100 3.67 -8.51 7.36
N ILE A 101 3.64 -7.40 6.60
CA ILE A 101 2.93 -7.33 5.32
C ILE A 101 3.62 -8.17 4.25
N LEU A 102 4.95 -8.16 4.18
CA LEU A 102 5.69 -9.02 3.25
C LEU A 102 5.43 -10.50 3.53
N LEU A 103 5.36 -10.91 4.81
CA LEU A 103 4.96 -12.27 5.17
C LEU A 103 3.52 -12.58 4.74
N ALA A 104 2.59 -11.64 4.94
CA ALA A 104 1.21 -11.81 4.50
C ALA A 104 1.12 -11.90 2.97
N MET A 105 1.88 -11.09 2.23
CA MET A 105 1.99 -11.19 0.77
C MET A 105 2.52 -12.55 0.34
N ALA A 106 3.60 -13.03 0.95
CA ALA A 106 4.20 -14.32 0.63
C ALA A 106 3.19 -15.46 0.80
N ILE A 107 2.45 -15.46 1.92
CA ILE A 107 1.38 -16.45 2.17
C ILE A 107 0.25 -16.30 1.15
N SER A 108 -0.15 -15.07 0.82
CA SER A 108 -1.21 -14.81 -0.18
C SER A 108 -0.81 -15.34 -1.57
N GLY A 109 0.45 -15.20 -1.95
CA GLY A 109 0.96 -15.76 -3.21
C GLY A 109 0.89 -17.29 -3.25
N ILE A 110 1.20 -17.96 -2.14
CA ILE A 110 1.05 -19.43 -2.04
C ILE A 110 -0.43 -19.82 -2.14
N LEU A 111 -1.32 -19.09 -1.45
CA LEU A 111 -2.76 -19.37 -1.47
C LEU A 111 -3.40 -19.06 -2.83
N ALA A 112 -2.87 -18.10 -3.59
CA ALA A 112 -3.34 -17.77 -4.94
C ALA A 112 -3.14 -18.91 -5.95
N TYR A 113 -2.30 -19.89 -5.65
CA TYR A 113 -2.16 -21.09 -6.46
C TYR A 113 -3.44 -21.94 -6.47
N LEU A 114 -4.19 -21.99 -5.37
CA LEU A 114 -5.41 -22.79 -5.27
C LEU A 114 -6.49 -22.38 -6.29
N PRO A 115 -6.90 -21.10 -6.40
CA PRO A 115 -7.84 -20.68 -7.42
C PRO A 115 -7.31 -20.84 -8.84
N ALA A 116 -6.01 -20.66 -9.08
CA ALA A 116 -5.41 -20.89 -10.40
C ALA A 116 -5.45 -22.38 -10.81
N PHE A 117 -5.17 -23.28 -9.86
CA PHE A 117 -5.25 -24.71 -10.06
C PHE A 117 -6.70 -25.17 -10.33
N THR A 118 -7.66 -24.66 -9.54
CA THR A 118 -9.08 -25.02 -9.73
C THR A 118 -9.62 -24.46 -11.06
N ALA A 119 -9.27 -23.25 -11.44
CA ALA A 119 -9.64 -22.67 -12.72
C ALA A 119 -9.11 -23.51 -13.89
N GLY A 120 -7.85 -23.97 -13.83
CA GLY A 120 -7.26 -24.84 -14.85
C GLY A 120 -7.95 -26.19 -14.98
N ASN A 121 -8.55 -26.74 -13.91
CA ASN A 121 -9.24 -28.01 -13.96
C ASN A 121 -10.73 -27.91 -14.33
N VAL A 122 -11.40 -26.79 -14.00
CA VAL A 122 -12.83 -26.58 -14.28
C VAL A 122 -13.05 -26.11 -15.72
N LEU A 123 -12.19 -25.24 -16.21
CA LEU A 123 -12.19 -24.77 -17.58
C LEU A 123 -11.31 -25.73 -18.38
N SER A 124 -11.90 -26.71 -19.07
CA SER A 124 -11.21 -27.74 -19.89
C SER A 124 -10.27 -27.16 -20.95
N THR A 125 -10.26 -25.86 -21.13
CA THR A 125 -9.46 -25.12 -22.10
C THR A 125 -8.06 -24.74 -21.53
N PHE A 126 -7.83 -24.83 -20.21
CA PHE A 126 -6.59 -24.44 -19.56
C PHE A 126 -5.82 -25.67 -19.04
N SER A 127 -4.53 -25.75 -19.36
CA SER A 127 -3.65 -26.64 -18.62
C SER A 127 -3.35 -26.05 -17.23
N PRO A 128 -3.33 -26.88 -16.17
CA PRO A 128 -2.96 -26.40 -14.84
C PRO A 128 -1.57 -25.75 -14.87
N PRO A 129 -1.33 -24.67 -14.09
CA PRO A 129 -0.06 -23.97 -14.13
C PRO A 129 1.07 -24.86 -13.64
N ASN A 130 2.21 -24.87 -14.34
CA ASN A 130 3.39 -25.60 -13.95
C ASN A 130 3.96 -25.03 -12.64
N LEU A 131 4.23 -25.89 -11.66
CA LEU A 131 4.77 -25.47 -10.36
C LEU A 131 6.07 -24.66 -10.48
N ALA A 132 6.98 -25.01 -11.39
CA ALA A 132 8.23 -24.30 -11.59
C ALA A 132 7.99 -22.85 -12.10
N GLU A 133 7.09 -22.69 -13.05
CA GLU A 133 6.70 -21.38 -13.59
C GLU A 133 5.98 -20.53 -12.51
N THR A 134 5.10 -21.16 -11.73
CA THR A 134 4.41 -20.47 -10.63
C THR A 134 5.37 -20.00 -9.55
N ILE A 135 6.37 -20.81 -9.17
CA ILE A 135 7.39 -20.40 -8.19
C ILE A 135 8.23 -19.25 -8.73
N SER A 136 8.60 -19.27 -10.01
CA SER A 136 9.36 -18.17 -10.62
C SER A 136 8.53 -16.87 -10.66
N ALA A 137 7.26 -16.93 -11.03
CA ALA A 137 6.35 -15.79 -11.00
C ALA A 137 6.15 -15.24 -9.57
N TRP A 138 5.98 -16.13 -8.59
CA TRP A 138 5.92 -15.76 -7.18
C TRP A 138 7.18 -15.02 -6.72
N ALA A 139 8.36 -15.55 -7.02
CA ALA A 139 9.62 -14.94 -6.63
C ALA A 139 9.83 -13.57 -7.31
N GLN A 140 9.44 -13.44 -8.56
CA GLN A 140 9.51 -12.19 -9.32
C GLN A 140 8.59 -11.13 -8.72
N ILE A 141 7.31 -11.44 -8.49
CA ILE A 141 6.34 -10.50 -7.89
C ILE A 141 6.78 -10.12 -6.48
N MET A 142 7.28 -11.07 -5.66
CA MET A 142 7.80 -10.77 -4.32
C MET A 142 9.02 -9.85 -4.36
N SER A 143 9.94 -10.06 -5.29
CA SER A 143 11.12 -9.19 -5.43
C SER A 143 10.72 -7.76 -5.78
N VAL A 144 9.80 -7.59 -6.71
CA VAL A 144 9.23 -6.28 -7.08
C VAL A 144 8.51 -5.65 -5.88
N ALA A 145 7.70 -6.42 -5.15
CA ALA A 145 6.98 -5.93 -3.98
C ALA A 145 7.93 -5.44 -2.87
N ILE A 146 9.04 -6.14 -2.61
CA ILE A 146 10.06 -5.73 -1.63
C ILE A 146 10.65 -4.37 -2.03
N VAL A 147 11.07 -4.22 -3.28
CA VAL A 147 11.65 -2.97 -3.79
C VAL A 147 10.61 -1.85 -3.75
N HIS A 148 9.38 -2.13 -4.19
CA HIS A 148 8.28 -1.17 -4.18
C HIS A 148 7.94 -0.69 -2.77
N ILE A 149 7.86 -1.59 -1.79
CA ILE A 149 7.63 -1.23 -0.39
C ILE A 149 8.77 -0.37 0.15
N ALA A 150 10.02 -0.72 -0.12
CA ALA A 150 11.18 0.03 0.37
C ALA A 150 11.19 1.47 -0.19
N ILE A 151 11.02 1.61 -1.51
CA ILE A 151 10.97 2.93 -2.18
C ILE A 151 9.73 3.70 -1.73
N GLY A 152 8.56 3.05 -1.72
CA GLY A 152 7.32 3.67 -1.33
C GLY A 152 7.32 4.18 0.11
N LEU A 153 7.86 3.42 1.07
CA LEU A 153 8.01 3.87 2.45
C LEU A 153 8.88 5.12 2.55
N LEU A 154 10.00 5.16 1.82
CA LEU A 154 10.86 6.34 1.77
C LEU A 154 10.13 7.54 1.16
N TRP A 155 9.34 7.30 0.11
CA TRP A 155 8.56 8.32 -0.57
C TRP A 155 7.44 8.90 0.29
N TYR A 156 6.72 8.04 1.04
CA TYR A 156 5.61 8.45 1.90
C TYR A 156 6.03 8.90 3.29
N LEU A 157 7.29 8.74 3.68
CA LEU A 157 7.81 9.13 5.00
C LEU A 157 7.50 10.58 5.39
N PRO A 158 7.61 11.60 4.51
CA PRO A 158 7.23 12.97 4.83
C PRO A 158 5.75 13.13 5.18
N PHE A 159 4.85 12.38 4.51
CA PHE A 159 3.42 12.39 4.82
C PHE A 159 3.12 11.76 6.17
N LEU A 160 3.79 10.65 6.48
CA LEU A 160 3.68 10.00 7.78
C LEU A 160 4.18 10.90 8.91
N ALA A 161 5.30 11.59 8.69
CA ALA A 161 5.83 12.58 9.62
C ALA A 161 4.87 13.76 9.81
N TRP A 162 4.24 14.23 8.74
CA TRP A 162 3.21 15.28 8.78
C TRP A 162 1.98 14.86 9.60
N VAL A 163 1.47 13.66 9.38
CA VAL A 163 0.36 13.10 10.18
C VAL A 163 0.74 13.00 11.64
N GLY A 164 1.94 12.49 11.96
CA GLY A 164 2.45 12.39 13.31
C GLY A 164 2.57 13.77 13.99
N LEU A 165 3.10 14.77 13.28
CA LEU A 165 3.21 16.15 13.78
C LEU A 165 1.85 16.73 14.14
N LEU A 166 0.88 16.63 13.24
CA LEU A 166 -0.46 17.15 13.48
C LEU A 166 -1.18 16.42 14.60
N SER A 167 -0.95 15.13 14.74
CA SER A 167 -1.53 14.34 15.83
C SER A 167 -0.96 14.71 17.19
N THR A 168 0.31 15.11 17.27
CA THR A 168 0.88 15.64 18.52
C THR A 168 0.28 17.00 18.90
N LEU A 169 0.02 17.86 17.91
CA LEU A 169 -0.52 19.21 18.13
C LEU A 169 -2.02 19.21 18.42
N PHE A 170 -2.78 18.47 17.61
CA PHE A 170 -4.24 18.52 17.62
C PHE A 170 -4.91 17.24 18.16
N LYS A 171 -4.11 16.29 18.67
CA LYS A 171 -4.61 15.05 19.28
C LYS A 171 -5.61 14.33 18.38
N ARG A 172 -6.91 14.36 18.74
CA ARG A 172 -8.00 13.67 18.04
C ARG A 172 -8.24 14.16 16.60
N TRP A 173 -7.83 15.39 16.28
CA TRP A 173 -8.05 16.01 14.96
C TRP A 173 -6.85 15.87 14.02
N GLY A 174 -5.81 15.12 14.39
CA GLY A 174 -4.59 14.99 13.61
C GLY A 174 -4.84 14.48 12.19
N ILE A 175 -5.53 13.35 12.00
CA ILE A 175 -5.81 12.77 10.68
C ILE A 175 -6.70 13.69 9.82
N PRO A 176 -7.86 14.17 10.31
CA PRO A 176 -8.69 15.12 9.55
C PRO A 176 -7.92 16.36 9.10
N LEU A 177 -7.13 16.95 9.98
CA LEU A 177 -6.34 18.13 9.67
C LEU A 177 -5.20 17.86 8.69
N ALA A 178 -4.61 16.66 8.75
CA ALA A 178 -3.55 16.27 7.81
C ALA A 178 -4.03 16.28 6.36
N VAL A 179 -5.31 16.00 6.14
CA VAL A 179 -5.94 16.06 4.81
C VAL A 179 -6.51 17.46 4.52
N LEU A 180 -7.18 18.04 5.52
CA LEU A 180 -7.90 19.32 5.34
C LEU A 180 -6.95 20.48 5.04
N ILE A 181 -5.81 20.58 5.75
CA ILE A 181 -4.89 21.71 5.58
C ILE A 181 -4.36 21.78 4.15
N PRO A 182 -3.79 20.71 3.54
CA PRO A 182 -3.32 20.76 2.17
C PRO A 182 -4.45 21.03 1.16
N VAL A 183 -5.63 20.44 1.37
CA VAL A 183 -6.78 20.63 0.46
C VAL A 183 -7.27 22.09 0.51
N VAL A 184 -7.45 22.65 1.70
CA VAL A 184 -7.89 24.06 1.85
C VAL A 184 -6.84 25.02 1.29
N SER A 185 -5.55 24.77 1.57
CA SER A 185 -4.46 25.58 1.01
C SER A 185 -4.42 25.56 -0.51
N GLY A 186 -4.60 24.38 -1.11
CA GLY A 186 -4.65 24.24 -2.57
C GLY A 186 -5.90 24.90 -3.18
N LEU A 187 -7.06 24.78 -2.55
CA LEU A 187 -8.27 25.47 -2.98
C LEU A 187 -8.11 27.00 -2.90
N PHE A 188 -7.52 27.49 -1.81
CA PHE A 188 -7.25 28.90 -1.64
C PHE A 188 -6.26 29.42 -2.71
N GLU A 189 -5.20 28.65 -2.96
CA GLU A 189 -4.25 28.96 -4.03
C GLU A 189 -4.93 29.00 -5.40
N SER A 190 -5.77 28.02 -5.72
CA SER A 190 -6.49 27.99 -7.00
C SER A 190 -7.47 29.16 -7.17
N PHE A 191 -8.02 29.66 -6.07
CA PHE A 191 -8.92 30.82 -6.08
C PHE A 191 -8.16 32.14 -6.26
N VAL A 192 -6.99 32.27 -5.63
CA VAL A 192 -6.14 33.48 -5.73
C VAL A 192 -5.37 33.52 -7.05
N SER A 193 -4.87 32.38 -7.53
CA SER A 193 -4.05 32.28 -8.75
C SER A 193 -4.90 32.20 -10.02
N ARG A 194 -5.90 33.06 -10.17
CA ARG A 194 -6.80 33.08 -11.34
C ARG A 194 -6.13 33.27 -12.70
N THR A 195 -4.83 33.52 -12.75
CA THR A 195 -4.05 33.82 -13.95
C THR A 195 -2.82 32.92 -14.03
N GLY A 196 -2.89 31.82 -14.79
CA GLY A 196 -1.73 31.21 -15.41
C GLY A 196 -0.98 30.11 -14.66
N GLY A 197 -1.54 29.54 -13.60
CA GLY A 197 -0.96 28.36 -12.92
C GLY A 197 -1.51 27.01 -13.43
N PRO A 198 -0.88 25.88 -13.05
CA PRO A 198 -1.41 24.55 -13.35
C PRO A 198 -2.82 24.39 -12.75
N ARG A 199 -3.66 23.60 -13.43
CA ARG A 199 -5.03 23.33 -12.98
C ARG A 199 -5.05 22.77 -11.57
N GLY A 200 -5.49 23.53 -10.57
CA GLY A 200 -5.56 23.14 -9.16
C GLY A 200 -4.51 23.83 -8.25
N GLY A 201 -3.62 24.67 -8.78
CA GLY A 201 -2.54 25.32 -8.03
C GLY A 201 -1.31 24.46 -7.81
N TYR A 202 -0.19 25.07 -7.40
CA TYR A 202 1.10 24.38 -7.20
C TYR A 202 1.04 23.37 -6.03
N ILE A 203 0.27 23.66 -4.99
CA ILE A 203 0.17 22.77 -3.80
C ILE A 203 -0.55 21.47 -4.17
N LEU A 204 -1.68 21.55 -4.87
CA LEU A 204 -2.42 20.36 -5.28
C LEU A 204 -1.67 19.56 -6.35
N ASP A 205 -0.98 20.21 -7.27
CA ASP A 205 -0.13 19.54 -8.26
C ASP A 205 1.06 18.85 -7.60
N PHE A 206 1.71 19.47 -6.61
CA PHE A 206 2.76 18.84 -5.82
C PHE A 206 2.24 17.61 -5.04
N LEU A 207 1.08 17.74 -4.40
CA LEU A 207 0.46 16.62 -3.66
C LEU A 207 0.08 15.50 -4.61
N ARG A 208 -0.51 15.82 -5.75
CA ARG A 208 -0.86 14.85 -6.78
C ARG A 208 0.38 14.08 -7.24
N ARG A 209 1.46 14.75 -7.63
CA ARG A 209 2.73 14.10 -8.02
C ARG A 209 3.34 13.26 -6.91
N ARG A 210 3.13 13.65 -5.66
CA ARG A 210 3.59 12.87 -4.50
C ARG A 210 2.73 11.64 -4.22
N LEU A 211 1.44 11.70 -4.48
CA LEU A 211 0.51 10.57 -4.32
C LEU A 211 0.58 9.60 -5.50
N GLU A 212 0.81 10.12 -6.69
CA GLU A 212 1.11 9.32 -7.87
C GLU A 212 2.58 8.89 -7.76
N LEU A 213 2.82 7.64 -7.36
CA LEU A 213 4.10 6.97 -7.56
C LEU A 213 4.24 6.74 -9.06
N GLU A 214 4.59 7.79 -9.79
CA GLU A 214 4.94 7.69 -11.20
C GLU A 214 6.30 6.95 -11.28
N PHE A 215 6.24 5.65 -11.40
CA PHE A 215 7.37 4.84 -11.88
C PHE A 215 7.50 4.99 -13.40
N ASP A 216 7.62 6.22 -13.86
CA ASP A 216 7.73 6.57 -15.29
C ASP A 216 9.06 6.09 -15.93
N GLY A 217 9.89 5.38 -15.17
CA GLY A 217 11.15 4.80 -15.64
C GLY A 217 11.30 3.31 -15.37
N LEU A 218 10.43 2.72 -14.59
CA LEU A 218 10.30 1.27 -14.49
C LEU A 218 9.14 0.86 -15.39
N ASP A 219 9.39 0.90 -16.69
CA ASP A 219 8.65 0.07 -17.63
C ASP A 219 8.84 -1.37 -17.12
N LEU A 220 8.00 -1.75 -16.18
CA LEU A 220 7.74 -3.15 -15.91
C LEU A 220 7.07 -3.65 -17.19
N GLN A 221 7.86 -3.73 -18.27
CA GLN A 221 7.61 -4.70 -19.30
C GLN A 221 7.66 -6.02 -18.53
N MET A 222 6.53 -6.34 -17.94
CA MET A 222 6.23 -7.70 -17.61
C MET A 222 6.52 -8.42 -18.90
N ILE A 223 7.64 -9.15 -18.90
CA ILE A 223 8.11 -9.92 -20.05
C ILE A 223 7.11 -11.05 -20.20
N TRP A 224 6.09 -10.77 -20.97
CA TRP A 224 5.09 -11.72 -21.43
C TRP A 224 5.56 -12.35 -22.72
#